data_cdbd6696d30eaf3eda19f9fd0e2cf045
#
_entry.id   cdbd6696d30eaf3eda19f9fd0e2cf045
#
_cell.length_a   1.000
_cell.length_b   1.000
_cell.length_c   1.000
_cell.angle_alpha   90.00
_cell.angle_beta   90.00
_cell.angle_gamma   90.00
#
_symmetry.space_group_name_H-M   'P 1'
#
loop_
_entity.id
_entity.type
_entity.pdbx_description
1 polymer ?
#
loop_
_entity_poly.entity_id
_entity_poly.type
_entity_poly.pdbx_seq_one_letter_code
_entity_poly.pdbx_strand_id
1 'polypeptide(L)'
;MRNSLKGLSLVLGLVFGSCTAKEKPIVKEEFKEPVKIKVKEGMEVATFAGGCFWCTEAVFLEIKGVEKVVSGYIGGKTINPTYKDICTGETGHAEAIQI
;
A
#
# COMPACT_ATOMS: atom_id res chain seq x y z
N MET A 1 8.16 -75.08 -18.90
CA MET A 1 7.07 -74.32 -18.26
C MET A 1 7.54 -72.86 -18.04
N ARG A 2 7.04 -71.97 -18.84
CA ARG A 2 7.51 -70.58 -18.84
C ARG A 2 6.42 -69.70 -18.20
N ASN A 3 6.62 -69.30 -16.95
CA ASN A 3 5.74 -68.37 -16.28
C ASN A 3 6.15 -66.94 -16.68
N SER A 4 5.30 -66.30 -17.48
CA SER A 4 5.40 -64.90 -17.84
C SER A 4 4.69 -64.06 -16.78
N LEU A 5 5.45 -63.41 -15.90
CA LEU A 5 4.95 -62.36 -14.99
C LEU A 5 4.87 -61.08 -15.78
N LYS A 6 3.65 -60.69 -16.11
CA LYS A 6 3.36 -59.34 -16.65
C LYS A 6 3.34 -58.37 -15.53
N GLY A 7 4.39 -57.50 -15.45
CA GLY A 7 4.48 -56.42 -14.53
C GLY A 7 3.44 -55.36 -14.80
N LEU A 8 2.58 -55.14 -13.83
CA LEU A 8 1.60 -54.06 -13.83
C LEU A 8 2.32 -52.78 -13.36
N SER A 9 2.69 -51.95 -14.32
CA SER A 9 3.27 -50.63 -14.02
C SER A 9 2.18 -49.65 -13.57
N LEU A 10 2.13 -49.37 -12.28
CA LEU A 10 1.23 -48.37 -11.70
C LEU A 10 1.83 -46.98 -11.93
N VAL A 11 1.36 -46.31 -12.97
CA VAL A 11 1.71 -44.89 -13.20
C VAL A 11 0.90 -44.01 -12.24
N LEU A 12 1.56 -43.58 -11.17
CA LEU A 12 1.00 -42.60 -10.23
C LEU A 12 1.08 -41.22 -10.86
N GLY A 13 0.00 -40.77 -11.51
CA GLY A 13 -0.12 -39.44 -12.06
C GLY A 13 -0.22 -38.41 -10.96
N LEU A 14 0.88 -37.66 -10.71
CA LEU A 14 0.86 -36.45 -9.90
C LEU A 14 0.11 -35.35 -10.67
N VAL A 15 -1.13 -35.11 -10.28
CA VAL A 15 -1.91 -33.96 -10.76
C VAL A 15 -1.40 -32.73 -9.99
N PHE A 16 -0.48 -31.99 -10.58
CA PHE A 16 -0.15 -30.63 -10.12
C PHE A 16 -1.33 -29.74 -10.45
N GLY A 17 -2.16 -29.47 -9.43
CA GLY A 17 -3.18 -28.44 -9.48
C GLY A 17 -2.51 -27.07 -9.62
N SER A 18 -2.47 -26.57 -10.86
CA SER A 18 -2.04 -25.19 -11.14
C SER A 18 -3.08 -24.24 -10.58
N CYS A 19 -2.78 -23.60 -9.45
CA CYS A 19 -3.55 -22.46 -8.98
C CYS A 19 -3.30 -21.30 -9.94
N THR A 20 -4.16 -21.14 -10.94
CA THR A 20 -4.23 -19.92 -11.74
C THR A 20 -4.84 -18.81 -10.86
N ALA A 21 -3.98 -17.97 -10.27
CA ALA A 21 -4.40 -16.72 -9.70
C ALA A 21 -4.99 -15.87 -10.83
N LYS A 22 -6.30 -15.61 -10.80
CA LYS A 22 -6.94 -14.62 -11.68
C LYS A 22 -6.38 -13.28 -11.30
N GLU A 23 -5.48 -12.72 -12.12
CA GLU A 23 -5.11 -11.32 -12.05
C GLU A 23 -6.39 -10.48 -12.18
N LYS A 24 -6.70 -9.73 -11.13
CA LYS A 24 -7.74 -8.70 -11.22
C LYS A 24 -7.26 -7.66 -12.24
N PRO A 25 -8.13 -7.20 -13.15
CA PRO A 25 -7.76 -6.15 -14.08
C PRO A 25 -7.28 -4.95 -13.28
N ILE A 26 -6.08 -4.48 -13.56
CA ILE A 26 -5.56 -3.23 -13.02
C ILE A 26 -6.43 -2.13 -13.62
N VAL A 27 -7.39 -1.64 -12.84
CA VAL A 27 -8.10 -0.42 -13.16
C VAL A 27 -7.04 0.67 -13.16
N LYS A 28 -6.75 1.23 -14.33
CA LYS A 28 -5.93 2.44 -14.45
C LYS A 28 -6.75 3.57 -13.88
N GLU A 29 -6.71 3.75 -12.55
CA GLU A 29 -7.25 4.95 -11.94
C GLU A 29 -6.38 6.13 -12.39
N GLU A 30 -7.05 7.13 -12.93
CA GLU A 30 -6.45 8.36 -13.39
C GLU A 30 -5.68 9.01 -12.23
N PHE A 31 -4.39 9.23 -12.43
CA PHE A 31 -3.51 9.84 -11.43
C PHE A 31 -4.03 11.25 -11.12
N LYS A 32 -4.73 11.40 -10.00
CA LYS A 32 -5.11 12.72 -9.52
C LYS A 32 -3.85 13.47 -9.10
N GLU A 33 -3.62 14.62 -9.71
CA GLU A 33 -2.56 15.55 -9.35
C GLU A 33 -2.52 15.76 -7.82
N PRO A 34 -1.33 15.81 -7.21
CA PRO A 34 -1.22 16.09 -5.78
C PRO A 34 -1.89 17.41 -5.45
N VAL A 35 -2.64 17.43 -4.36
CA VAL A 35 -3.35 18.64 -3.92
C VAL A 35 -2.36 19.77 -3.70
N LYS A 36 -2.39 20.79 -4.54
CA LYS A 36 -1.58 22.00 -4.39
C LYS A 36 -2.17 22.84 -3.26
N ILE A 37 -1.47 22.88 -2.12
CA ILE A 37 -1.86 23.75 -1.00
C ILE A 37 -1.48 25.18 -1.39
N LYS A 38 -2.46 26.10 -1.35
CA LYS A 38 -2.18 27.54 -1.48
C LYS A 38 -1.54 28.01 -0.17
N VAL A 39 -0.27 28.40 -0.25
CA VAL A 39 0.49 28.91 0.88
C VAL A 39 0.33 30.42 0.93
N LYS A 40 0.09 31.00 2.11
CA LYS A 40 0.08 32.44 2.32
C LYS A 40 1.50 33.02 2.16
N GLU A 41 1.59 34.28 1.78
CA GLU A 41 2.86 34.99 1.72
C GLU A 41 3.55 34.98 3.10
N GLY A 42 4.84 34.62 3.10
CA GLY A 42 5.63 34.50 4.33
C GLY A 42 5.48 33.19 5.09
N MET A 43 4.73 32.22 4.54
CA MET A 43 4.57 30.88 5.09
C MET A 43 5.22 29.84 4.16
N GLU A 44 5.63 28.72 4.74
CA GLU A 44 6.16 27.57 4.01
C GLU A 44 5.40 26.30 4.40
N VAL A 45 5.48 25.28 3.57
CA VAL A 45 4.90 23.97 3.87
C VAL A 45 6.03 22.99 4.14
N ALA A 46 5.96 22.30 5.26
CA ALA A 46 6.85 21.20 5.58
C ALA A 46 6.07 19.88 5.72
N THR A 47 6.68 18.77 5.32
CA THR A 47 6.09 17.45 5.42
C THR A 47 6.93 16.57 6.33
N PHE A 48 6.30 15.94 7.31
CA PHE A 48 6.96 15.06 8.27
C PHE A 48 6.28 13.70 8.30
N ALA A 49 7.07 12.64 8.35
CA ALA A 49 6.60 11.27 8.59
C ALA A 49 7.22 10.79 9.90
N GLY A 50 6.39 10.45 10.87
CA GLY A 50 6.86 10.14 12.23
C GLY A 50 6.11 8.98 12.89
N GLY A 51 5.68 7.99 12.13
CA GLY A 51 4.85 6.89 12.60
C GLY A 51 3.37 7.30 12.63
N CYS A 52 2.70 7.12 13.77
CA CYS A 52 1.28 7.45 13.89
C CYS A 52 1.01 8.95 13.66
N PHE A 53 0.35 9.29 12.55
CA PHE A 53 0.08 10.70 12.20
C PHE A 53 -0.87 11.41 13.17
N TRP A 54 -1.77 10.70 13.86
CA TRP A 54 -2.61 11.29 14.92
C TRP A 54 -1.79 11.82 16.09
N CYS A 55 -0.73 11.08 16.48
CA CYS A 55 0.17 11.53 17.53
C CYS A 55 1.00 12.72 17.07
N THR A 56 1.52 12.65 15.85
CA THR A 56 2.34 13.71 15.25
C THR A 56 1.50 14.97 15.05
N GLU A 57 0.29 14.87 14.53
CA GLU A 57 -0.66 15.98 14.37
C GLU A 57 -0.92 16.70 15.71
N ALA A 58 -1.23 15.94 16.77
CA ALA A 58 -1.49 16.50 18.08
C ALA A 58 -0.32 17.32 18.61
N VAL A 59 0.91 16.85 18.43
CA VAL A 59 2.12 17.56 18.89
C VAL A 59 2.34 18.83 18.06
N PHE A 60 2.20 18.76 16.74
CA PHE A 60 2.48 19.90 15.87
C PHE A 60 1.44 21.02 15.99
N LEU A 61 0.20 20.70 16.36
CA LEU A 61 -0.84 21.70 16.63
C LEU A 61 -0.51 22.61 17.83
N GLU A 62 0.31 22.13 18.78
CA GLU A 62 0.75 22.92 19.95
C GLU A 62 1.95 23.82 19.65
N ILE A 63 2.59 23.68 18.46
CA ILE A 63 3.80 24.44 18.14
C ILE A 63 3.43 25.84 17.66
N LYS A 64 3.99 26.84 18.33
CA LYS A 64 3.80 28.24 17.94
C LYS A 64 4.36 28.49 16.52
N GLY A 65 3.55 29.07 15.66
CA GLY A 65 3.89 29.35 14.26
C GLY A 65 3.37 28.30 13.27
N VAL A 66 2.85 27.19 13.74
CA VAL A 66 2.10 26.24 12.91
C VAL A 66 0.66 26.74 12.77
N GLU A 67 0.26 27.11 11.56
CA GLU A 67 -1.10 27.59 11.30
C GLU A 67 -2.08 26.45 11.02
N LYS A 68 -1.59 25.35 10.43
CA LYS A 68 -2.43 24.23 10.01
C LYS A 68 -1.62 22.96 9.99
N VAL A 69 -2.26 21.86 10.39
CA VAL A 69 -1.73 20.51 10.23
C VAL A 69 -2.72 19.68 9.40
N VAL A 70 -2.22 18.96 8.42
CA VAL A 70 -3.00 18.07 7.56
C VAL A 70 -2.36 16.71 7.53
N SER A 71 -3.06 15.70 8.05
CA SER A 71 -2.63 14.31 8.01
C SER A 71 -2.93 13.65 6.65
N GLY A 72 -2.08 12.74 6.23
CA GLY A 72 -2.24 12.02 4.97
C GLY A 72 -1.22 10.92 4.78
N TYR A 73 -1.10 10.45 3.54
CA TYR A 73 -0.23 9.34 3.14
C TYR A 73 0.71 9.75 2.02
N ILE A 74 1.97 9.30 2.09
CA ILE A 74 3.03 9.74 1.19
C ILE A 74 3.93 8.58 0.75
N GLY A 75 4.45 8.65 -0.46
CA GLY A 75 5.54 7.81 -0.97
C GLY A 75 5.12 6.48 -1.57
N GLY A 76 3.86 6.06 -1.41
CA GLY A 76 3.37 4.79 -1.94
C GLY A 76 2.90 4.84 -3.38
N LYS A 77 2.42 3.69 -3.86
CA LYS A 77 1.97 3.49 -5.25
C LYS A 77 0.46 3.43 -5.38
N THR A 78 -0.25 3.13 -4.31
CA THR A 78 -1.71 3.03 -4.31
C THR A 78 -2.33 4.42 -4.40
N ILE A 79 -3.24 4.61 -5.36
CA ILE A 79 -3.93 5.89 -5.55
C ILE A 79 -5.09 5.98 -4.57
N ASN A 80 -5.19 7.12 -3.86
CA ASN A 80 -6.23 7.38 -2.85
C ASN A 80 -6.41 6.22 -1.84
N PRO A 81 -5.34 5.78 -1.14
CA PRO A 81 -5.44 4.69 -0.20
C PRO A 81 -6.34 5.05 0.97
N THR A 82 -7.10 4.09 1.46
CA THR A 82 -7.82 4.20 2.72
C THR A 82 -6.89 3.82 3.89
N TYR A 83 -7.25 4.21 5.10
CA TYR A 83 -6.52 3.79 6.30
C TYR A 83 -6.38 2.26 6.41
N LYS A 84 -7.43 1.53 6.03
CA LYS A 84 -7.41 0.08 6.02
C LYS A 84 -6.38 -0.48 5.03
N ASP A 85 -6.22 0.14 3.87
CA ASP A 85 -5.22 -0.25 2.88
C ASP A 85 -3.81 0.00 3.42
N ILE A 86 -3.59 1.12 4.10
CA ILE A 86 -2.31 1.45 4.73
C ILE A 86 -1.92 0.39 5.77
N CYS A 87 -2.87 -0.05 6.60
CA CYS A 87 -2.65 -1.06 7.63
C CYS A 87 -2.21 -2.43 7.07
N THR A 88 -2.42 -2.71 5.80
CA THR A 88 -1.90 -3.94 5.16
C THR A 88 -0.38 -3.92 4.97
N GLY A 89 0.22 -2.74 4.92
CA GLY A 89 1.64 -2.56 4.60
C GLY A 89 1.98 -2.72 3.11
N GLU A 90 1.00 -3.01 2.25
CA GLU A 90 1.22 -3.32 0.82
C GLU A 90 1.18 -2.08 -0.08
N THR A 91 0.65 -0.97 0.40
CA THR A 91 0.51 0.27 -0.37
C THR A 91 1.83 0.98 -0.64
N GLY A 92 2.84 0.73 0.20
CA GLY A 92 4.12 1.43 0.20
C GLY A 92 4.02 2.88 0.71
N HIS A 93 2.84 3.34 1.15
CA HIS A 93 2.67 4.65 1.76
C HIS A 93 3.11 4.67 3.23
N ALA A 94 3.64 5.80 3.66
CA ALA A 94 3.82 6.16 5.07
C ALA A 94 2.78 7.18 5.50
N GLU A 95 2.40 7.14 6.77
CA GLU A 95 1.63 8.21 7.40
C GLU A 95 2.50 9.45 7.53
N ALA A 96 1.96 10.61 7.16
CA ALA A 96 2.66 11.88 7.20
C ALA A 96 1.71 13.02 7.55
N ILE A 97 2.30 14.12 8.01
CA ILE A 97 1.60 15.40 8.19
C ILE A 97 2.23 16.46 7.32
N GLN A 98 1.43 17.41 6.88
CA GLN A 98 1.91 18.70 6.34
C GLN A 98 1.51 19.82 7.28
N ILE A 99 2.47 20.70 7.52
CA ILE A 99 2.29 21.89 8.35
C ILE A 99 2.59 23.14 7.58
#